data_ba5676744b0c3eda55ac332fe1aac8c4
#
_entry.id   ba5676744b0c3eda55ac332fe1aac8c4
#
_cell.length_a   1.000
_cell.length_b   1.000
_cell.length_c   1.000
_cell.angle_alpha   90.00
_cell.angle_beta   90.00
_cell.angle_gamma   90.00
#
_symmetry.space_group_name_H-M   'P 1'
#
loop_
_entity.id
_entity.type
_entity.pdbx_description
1 polymer ?
#
loop_
_entity_poly.entity_id
_entity_poly.type
_entity_poly.pdbx_seq_one_letter_code
_entity_poly.pdbx_strand_id
1 'polypeptide(L)'
;MIFNCVDLLTTLVIRFLSVIIGVSKQLPPYVMRKIEMEMNAAIRYRRNFSKANTSVRCFKTNGVTTDVDVFLHGNHIASLDTATHKLTIKDGGWQSVTTKSRLNALLDEFAPSMGIFQKDWVWYLSDRLSGSVVPFISGMTV
;
A
#
# COMPACT_ATOMS: atom_id res chain seq x y z
N MET A 1 13.66 -14.28 -32.52
CA MET A 1 12.58 -15.25 -32.67
C MET A 1 12.48 -16.23 -31.52
N ILE A 2 13.57 -16.73 -31.00
CA ILE A 2 13.59 -17.67 -29.85
C ILE A 2 13.11 -16.98 -28.55
N PHE A 3 13.31 -15.68 -28.40
CA PHE A 3 12.84 -14.90 -27.24
C PHE A 3 11.32 -14.80 -27.11
N ASN A 4 10.59 -14.77 -28.21
CA ASN A 4 9.12 -14.67 -28.19
C ASN A 4 8.44 -15.95 -27.69
N CYS A 5 9.02 -17.12 -27.89
CA CYS A 5 8.47 -18.38 -27.40
C CYS A 5 8.70 -18.56 -25.89
N VAL A 6 9.80 -18.05 -25.35
CA VAL A 6 10.10 -18.11 -23.90
C VAL A 6 9.18 -17.18 -23.13
N ASP A 7 8.92 -15.97 -23.63
CA ASP A 7 8.01 -15.01 -23.01
C ASP A 7 6.55 -15.51 -23.03
N LEU A 8 6.11 -16.14 -24.12
CA LEU A 8 4.80 -16.75 -24.22
C LEU A 8 4.62 -17.94 -23.27
N LEU A 9 5.62 -18.79 -23.13
CA LEU A 9 5.60 -19.92 -22.19
C LEU A 9 5.62 -19.44 -20.74
N THR A 10 6.41 -18.43 -20.40
CA THR A 10 6.47 -17.84 -19.06
C THR A 10 5.14 -17.18 -18.70
N THR A 11 4.55 -16.44 -19.63
CA THR A 11 3.24 -15.79 -19.44
C THR A 11 2.13 -16.83 -19.32
N LEU A 12 2.17 -17.92 -20.07
CA LEU A 12 1.22 -19.02 -19.99
C LEU A 12 1.36 -19.79 -18.67
N VAL A 13 2.57 -20.05 -18.20
CA VAL A 13 2.83 -20.71 -16.92
C VAL A 13 2.37 -19.85 -15.75
N ILE A 14 2.61 -18.55 -15.78
CA ILE A 14 2.13 -17.60 -14.75
C ILE A 14 0.60 -17.53 -14.77
N ARG A 15 -0.04 -17.51 -15.93
CA ARG A 15 -1.51 -17.56 -16.07
C ARG A 15 -2.08 -18.91 -15.61
N PHE A 16 -1.42 -19.99 -15.93
CA PHE A 16 -1.84 -21.35 -15.52
C PHE A 16 -1.71 -21.56 -14.02
N LEU A 17 -0.62 -21.10 -13.42
CA LEU A 17 -0.44 -21.10 -11.97
C LEU A 17 -1.44 -20.18 -11.28
N SER A 18 -1.77 -19.03 -11.83
CA SER A 18 -2.83 -18.16 -11.29
C SER A 18 -4.20 -18.80 -11.43
N VAL A 19 -4.48 -19.60 -12.45
CA VAL A 19 -5.74 -20.34 -12.58
C VAL A 19 -5.82 -21.52 -11.62
N ILE A 20 -4.74 -22.25 -11.38
CA ILE A 20 -4.71 -23.38 -10.45
C ILE A 20 -4.75 -22.90 -8.98
N ILE A 21 -4.04 -21.82 -8.66
CA ILE A 21 -4.04 -21.20 -7.33
C ILE A 21 -5.26 -20.27 -7.16
N GLY A 22 -5.78 -19.72 -8.24
CA GLY A 22 -6.86 -18.75 -8.28
C GLY A 22 -8.26 -19.33 -8.23
N VAL A 23 -8.41 -20.64 -8.13
CA VAL A 23 -9.66 -21.28 -7.66
C VAL A 23 -9.96 -20.84 -6.22
N SER A 24 -8.95 -20.38 -5.49
CA SER A 24 -9.14 -19.60 -4.29
C SER A 24 -9.61 -18.20 -4.69
N LYS A 25 -10.89 -17.91 -4.50
CA LYS A 25 -11.49 -16.58 -4.34
C LYS A 25 -10.48 -15.45 -4.63
N GLN A 26 -10.37 -15.04 -5.89
CA GLN A 26 -9.84 -13.72 -6.16
C GLN A 26 -10.72 -12.75 -5.38
N LEU A 27 -10.14 -12.20 -4.32
CA LEU A 27 -10.73 -11.02 -3.72
C LEU A 27 -10.92 -10.02 -4.86
N PRO A 28 -12.11 -9.44 -5.01
CA PRO A 28 -12.31 -8.43 -6.03
C PRO A 28 -11.15 -7.45 -5.95
N PRO A 29 -10.59 -6.99 -7.08
CA PRO A 29 -9.51 -6.02 -7.05
C PRO A 29 -9.96 -4.87 -6.16
N TYR A 30 -9.10 -4.49 -5.20
CA TYR A 30 -9.39 -3.38 -4.31
C TYR A 30 -9.71 -2.16 -5.17
N VAL A 31 -10.95 -1.72 -5.12
CA VAL A 31 -11.38 -0.53 -5.85
C VAL A 31 -10.94 0.68 -5.06
N MET A 32 -9.81 1.24 -5.47
CA MET A 32 -9.24 2.43 -4.87
C MET A 32 -10.18 3.62 -5.07
N ARG A 33 -10.48 4.33 -4.00
CA ARG A 33 -11.32 5.54 -4.06
C ARG A 33 -10.57 6.68 -4.74
N LYS A 34 -11.29 7.61 -5.35
CA LYS A 34 -10.69 8.76 -6.03
C LYS A 34 -9.70 9.53 -5.14
N ILE A 35 -10.07 9.79 -3.89
CA ILE A 35 -9.19 10.48 -2.94
C ILE A 35 -7.90 9.70 -2.64
N GLU A 36 -7.96 8.37 -2.67
CA GLU A 36 -6.80 7.49 -2.48
C GLU A 36 -5.88 7.52 -3.69
N MET A 37 -6.44 7.54 -4.89
CA MET A 37 -5.66 7.72 -6.13
C MET A 37 -4.97 9.08 -6.17
N GLU A 38 -5.66 10.14 -5.77
CA GLU A 38 -5.10 11.50 -5.69
C GLU A 38 -4.01 11.60 -4.61
N MET A 39 -4.21 10.97 -3.46
CA MET A 39 -3.22 10.86 -2.39
C MET A 39 -1.96 10.14 -2.86
N ASN A 40 -2.12 8.96 -3.47
CA ASN A 40 -0.99 8.18 -3.99
C ASN A 40 -0.25 8.92 -5.11
N ALA A 41 -0.96 9.61 -5.99
CA ALA A 41 -0.35 10.46 -7.02
C ALA A 41 0.45 11.60 -6.41
N ALA A 42 -0.05 12.25 -5.36
CA ALA A 42 0.68 13.31 -4.67
C ALA A 42 1.98 12.79 -4.04
N ILE A 43 1.96 11.61 -3.44
CA ILE A 43 3.16 10.96 -2.89
C ILE A 43 4.15 10.60 -4.00
N ARG A 44 3.68 9.98 -5.08
CA ARG A 44 4.50 9.58 -6.23
C ARG A 44 5.22 10.78 -6.86
N TYR A 45 4.51 11.89 -7.03
CA TYR A 45 5.07 13.12 -7.59
C TYR A 45 5.65 14.07 -6.55
N ARG A 46 5.71 13.67 -5.28
CA ARG A 46 6.30 14.43 -4.17
C ARG A 46 5.73 15.83 -4.06
N ARG A 47 4.41 15.91 -4.05
CA ARG A 47 3.64 17.14 -3.94
C ARG A 47 2.82 17.16 -2.66
N ASN A 48 2.73 18.35 -2.05
CA ASN A 48 1.76 18.54 -0.98
C ASN A 48 0.34 18.42 -1.52
N PHE A 49 -0.52 17.80 -0.73
CA PHE A 49 -1.92 17.55 -1.10
C PHE A 49 -2.80 17.73 0.14
N SER A 50 -3.97 18.29 -0.05
CA SER A 50 -4.97 18.35 1.00
C SER A 50 -6.35 18.34 0.36
N LYS A 51 -7.16 17.36 0.72
CA LYS A 51 -8.54 17.21 0.25
C LYS A 51 -9.38 16.48 1.28
N ALA A 52 -10.49 17.07 1.66
CA ALA A 52 -11.39 16.54 2.67
C ALA A 52 -10.62 16.18 3.96
N ASN A 53 -10.61 14.91 4.34
CA ASN A 53 -9.97 14.41 5.55
C ASN A 53 -8.52 13.94 5.35
N THR A 54 -7.99 14.00 4.13
CA THR A 54 -6.68 13.41 3.78
C THR A 54 -5.70 14.49 3.35
N SER A 55 -4.50 14.46 3.89
CA SER A 55 -3.42 15.35 3.46
C SER A 55 -2.08 14.63 3.35
N VAL A 56 -1.24 15.13 2.46
CA VAL A 56 0.13 14.66 2.21
C VAL A 56 1.06 15.86 2.37
N ARG A 57 2.12 15.69 3.14
CA ARG A 57 3.16 16.68 3.36
C ARG A 57 4.51 16.13 2.96
N CYS A 58 5.21 16.86 2.11
CA CYS A 58 6.55 16.51 1.67
C CYS A 58 7.57 17.37 2.43
N PHE A 59 8.53 16.71 3.06
CA PHE A 59 9.65 17.35 3.74
C PHE A 59 10.87 17.35 2.82
N LYS A 60 11.57 18.46 2.78
CA LYS A 60 12.74 18.65 1.92
C LYS A 60 13.96 18.99 2.76
N THR A 61 15.08 18.36 2.39
CA THR A 61 16.41 18.71 2.88
C THR A 61 17.27 19.09 1.70
N ASN A 62 17.85 20.29 1.72
CA ASN A 62 18.65 20.83 0.61
C ASN A 62 17.90 20.80 -0.75
N GLY A 63 16.60 21.08 -0.76
CA GLY A 63 15.77 21.11 -1.96
C GLY A 63 15.31 19.74 -2.48
N VAL A 64 15.74 18.63 -1.84
CA VAL A 64 15.35 17.27 -2.18
C VAL A 64 14.33 16.76 -1.17
N THR A 65 13.26 16.14 -1.65
CA THR A 65 12.26 15.51 -0.78
C THR A 65 12.88 14.29 -0.11
N THR A 66 12.93 14.29 1.22
CA THR A 66 13.48 13.18 2.03
C THR A 66 12.38 12.30 2.57
N ASP A 67 11.28 12.88 3.02
CA ASP A 67 10.17 12.16 3.64
C ASP A 67 8.83 12.69 3.13
N VAL A 68 7.86 11.80 3.08
CA VAL A 68 6.49 12.13 2.73
C VAL A 68 5.56 11.57 3.80
N ASP A 69 4.88 12.46 4.50
CA ASP A 69 3.95 12.08 5.56
C ASP A 69 2.50 12.18 5.09
N VAL A 70 1.71 11.22 5.52
CA VAL A 70 0.27 11.15 5.23
C VAL A 70 -0.53 11.29 6.51
N PHE A 71 -1.56 12.13 6.44
CA PHE A 71 -2.45 12.43 7.55
C PHE A 71 -3.91 12.15 7.19
N LEU A 72 -4.64 11.61 8.13
CA LEU A 72 -6.09 11.43 8.06
C LEU A 72 -6.74 12.14 9.24
N HIS A 73 -7.65 13.08 8.98
CA HIS A 73 -8.22 13.95 10.00
C HIS A 73 -7.17 14.67 10.88
N GLY A 74 -6.01 15.02 10.29
CA GLY A 74 -4.88 15.61 10.99
C GLY A 74 -4.02 14.62 11.79
N ASN A 75 -4.38 13.34 11.85
CA ASN A 75 -3.60 12.31 12.53
C ASN A 75 -2.63 11.64 11.55
N HIS A 76 -1.39 11.49 11.97
CA HIS A 76 -0.33 10.88 11.17
C HIS A 76 -0.56 9.38 11.01
N ILE A 77 -0.74 8.92 9.78
CA ILE A 77 -1.01 7.51 9.47
C ILE A 77 0.09 6.80 8.69
N ALA A 78 0.94 7.53 7.97
CA ALA A 78 2.06 6.91 7.27
C ALA A 78 3.19 7.89 7.00
N SER A 79 4.40 7.35 6.88
CA SER A 79 5.61 8.04 6.42
C SER A 79 6.30 7.19 5.37
N LEU A 80 6.66 7.79 4.24
CA LEU A 80 7.50 7.18 3.22
C LEU A 80 8.87 7.85 3.22
N ASP A 81 9.92 7.06 3.50
CA ASP A 81 11.30 7.49 3.28
C ASP A 81 11.62 7.35 1.79
N THR A 82 11.91 8.48 1.12
CA THR A 82 12.13 8.51 -0.32
C THR A 82 13.48 7.91 -0.75
N ALA A 83 14.44 7.84 0.15
CA ALA A 83 15.76 7.26 -0.12
C ALA A 83 15.74 5.73 -0.04
N THR A 84 15.12 5.18 1.00
CA THR A 84 15.06 3.73 1.27
C THR A 84 13.80 3.07 0.73
N HIS A 85 12.79 3.85 0.34
CA HIS A 85 11.45 3.42 -0.04
C HIS A 85 10.71 2.63 1.05
N LYS A 86 11.11 2.79 2.30
CA LYS A 86 10.44 2.19 3.45
C LYS A 86 9.19 2.96 3.81
N LEU A 87 8.10 2.24 3.95
CA LEU A 87 6.82 2.79 4.37
C LEU A 87 6.57 2.41 5.82
N THR A 88 6.46 3.41 6.69
CA THR A 88 6.02 3.25 8.08
C THR A 88 4.52 3.51 8.13
N ILE A 89 3.77 2.60 8.75
CA ILE A 89 2.30 2.66 8.82
C ILE A 89 1.85 2.78 10.28
N LYS A 90 0.85 3.64 10.49
CA LYS A 90 0.27 3.94 11.82
C LYS A 90 -1.25 3.97 11.73
N ASP A 91 -1.92 3.69 12.83
CA ASP A 91 -3.37 3.81 12.89
C ASP A 91 -3.88 5.23 13.19
N GLY A 92 -2.96 6.14 13.50
CA GLY A 92 -3.31 7.52 13.87
C GLY A 92 -4.03 7.63 15.23
N GLY A 93 -3.98 6.58 16.05
CA GLY A 93 -4.72 6.48 17.31
C GLY A 93 -6.16 6.01 17.14
N TRP A 94 -6.60 5.68 15.92
CA TRP A 94 -7.97 5.27 15.65
C TRP A 94 -8.08 4.22 14.54
N GLN A 95 -8.37 2.99 14.91
CA GLN A 95 -8.57 1.88 13.98
C GLN A 95 -9.95 1.91 13.34
N SER A 96 -10.14 2.75 12.35
CA SER A 96 -11.38 2.89 11.59
C SER A 96 -11.33 2.21 10.23
N VAL A 97 -12.49 1.97 9.63
CA VAL A 97 -12.60 1.50 8.24
C VAL A 97 -11.92 2.46 7.28
N THR A 98 -12.02 3.76 7.52
CA THR A 98 -11.38 4.78 6.68
C THR A 98 -9.86 4.74 6.82
N THR A 99 -9.34 4.62 8.02
CA THR A 99 -7.89 4.47 8.25
C THR A 99 -7.34 3.24 7.54
N LYS A 100 -8.00 2.09 7.71
CA LYS A 100 -7.62 0.84 7.04
C LYS A 100 -7.66 0.96 5.52
N SER A 101 -8.68 1.62 4.97
CA SER A 101 -8.80 1.88 3.54
C SER A 101 -7.63 2.72 3.01
N ARG A 102 -7.26 3.79 3.71
CA ARG A 102 -6.10 4.63 3.31
C ARG A 102 -4.79 3.88 3.39
N LEU A 103 -4.57 3.11 4.46
CA LEU A 103 -3.37 2.29 4.62
C LEU A 103 -3.27 1.21 3.54
N ASN A 104 -4.35 0.54 3.19
CA ASN A 104 -4.36 -0.45 2.11
C ASN A 104 -4.09 0.19 0.75
N ALA A 105 -4.57 1.40 0.49
CA ALA A 105 -4.24 2.14 -0.72
C ALA A 105 -2.75 2.48 -0.82
N LEU A 106 -2.12 2.87 0.29
CA LEU A 106 -0.69 3.11 0.38
C LEU A 106 0.12 1.82 0.18
N LEU A 107 -0.29 0.74 0.82
CA LEU A 107 0.36 -0.57 0.69
C LEU A 107 0.26 -1.09 -0.75
N ASP A 108 -0.89 -0.97 -1.38
CA ASP A 108 -1.10 -1.40 -2.76
C ASP A 108 -0.16 -0.71 -3.76
N GLU A 109 0.16 0.55 -3.52
CA GLU A 109 1.07 1.34 -4.37
C GLU A 109 2.55 1.13 -4.01
N PHE A 110 2.89 1.16 -2.73
CA PHE A 110 4.29 1.24 -2.25
C PHE A 110 4.84 -0.04 -1.65
N ALA A 111 3.98 -0.99 -1.29
CA ALA A 111 4.34 -2.31 -0.78
C ALA A 111 3.30 -3.34 -1.23
N PRO A 112 3.20 -3.66 -2.54
CA PRO A 112 2.05 -4.34 -3.13
C PRO A 112 1.84 -5.78 -2.66
N SER A 113 2.81 -6.40 -2.00
CA SER A 113 2.62 -7.72 -1.38
C SER A 113 1.89 -7.64 -0.05
N MET A 114 1.86 -6.46 0.56
CA MET A 114 1.32 -6.24 1.91
C MET A 114 -0.14 -5.81 1.89
N GLY A 115 -0.87 -6.17 2.95
CA GLY A 115 -2.25 -5.73 3.13
C GLY A 115 -2.69 -5.83 4.59
N ILE A 116 -3.56 -4.91 5.00
CA ILE A 116 -4.16 -4.89 6.33
C ILE A 116 -5.58 -5.45 6.24
N PHE A 117 -5.88 -6.42 7.08
CA PHE A 117 -7.24 -6.93 7.25
C PHE A 117 -7.61 -6.99 8.73
N GLN A 118 -8.90 -7.12 8.99
CA GLN A 118 -9.45 -7.21 10.33
C GLN A 118 -10.14 -8.55 10.52
N LYS A 119 -9.84 -9.20 11.63
CA LYS A 119 -10.51 -10.41 12.08
C LYS A 119 -10.74 -10.32 13.60
N ASP A 120 -11.94 -10.61 14.03
CA ASP A 120 -12.32 -10.56 15.46
C ASP A 120 -11.92 -9.24 16.14
N TRP A 121 -12.14 -8.11 15.43
CA TRP A 121 -11.85 -6.74 15.88
C TRP A 121 -10.36 -6.42 16.01
N VAL A 122 -9.47 -7.33 15.61
CA VAL A 122 -8.01 -7.13 15.61
C VAL A 122 -7.52 -6.91 14.18
N TRP A 123 -6.63 -5.95 14.00
CA TRP A 123 -5.97 -5.70 12.73
C TRP A 123 -4.72 -6.57 12.58
N TYR A 124 -4.55 -7.10 11.38
CA TYR A 124 -3.41 -7.91 10.98
C TYR A 124 -2.77 -7.35 9.71
N LEU A 125 -1.45 -7.47 9.61
CA LEU A 125 -0.69 -7.24 8.40
C LEU A 125 -0.38 -8.60 7.76
N SER A 126 -0.74 -8.77 6.51
CA SER A 126 -0.42 -9.96 5.72
C SER A 126 0.59 -9.63 4.63
N ASP A 127 1.50 -10.56 4.38
CA ASP A 127 2.38 -10.54 3.22
C ASP A 127 2.01 -11.71 2.30
N ARG A 128 1.56 -11.39 1.09
CA ARG A 128 1.12 -12.40 0.11
C ARG A 128 2.28 -13.22 -0.46
N LEU A 129 3.51 -12.67 -0.47
CA LEU A 129 4.67 -13.37 -0.99
C LEU A 129 5.19 -14.44 -0.03
N SER A 130 5.31 -14.11 1.25
CA SER A 130 5.76 -15.04 2.28
C SER A 130 4.64 -15.86 2.90
N GLY A 131 3.39 -15.43 2.74
CA GLY A 131 2.22 -16.00 3.41
C GLY A 131 2.15 -15.66 4.90
N SER A 132 3.01 -14.76 5.40
CA SER A 132 3.04 -14.38 6.80
C SER A 132 1.85 -13.50 7.16
N VAL A 133 1.35 -13.68 8.38
CA VAL A 133 0.31 -12.86 8.98
C VAL A 133 0.77 -12.50 10.39
N VAL A 134 0.87 -11.23 10.67
CA VAL A 134 1.29 -10.73 11.99
C VAL A 134 0.28 -9.71 12.50
N PRO A 135 0.11 -9.56 13.82
CA PRO A 135 -0.70 -8.48 14.36
C PRO A 135 -0.18 -7.11 13.90
N PHE A 136 -1.09 -6.22 13.53
CA PHE A 136 -0.73 -4.86 13.19
C PHE A 136 -0.29 -4.11 14.43
N ILE A 137 0.89 -3.49 14.35
CA ILE A 137 1.42 -2.61 15.39
C ILE A 137 1.63 -1.24 14.78
N SER A 138 1.01 -0.21 15.37
CA SER A 138 1.19 1.17 14.90
C SER A 138 2.65 1.59 14.96
N GLY A 139 3.17 2.09 13.83
CA GLY A 139 4.58 2.45 13.68
C GLY A 139 5.45 1.36 13.06
N MET A 140 4.88 0.23 12.66
CA MET A 140 5.65 -0.80 11.95
C MET A 140 6.05 -0.34 10.55
N THR A 141 7.21 -0.83 10.09
CA THR A 141 7.78 -0.49 8.78
C THR A 141 7.74 -1.70 7.85
N VAL A 142 7.36 -1.46 6.61
CA VAL A 142 7.25 -2.45 5.55
C VAL A 142 8.05 -2.04 4.32
#